data_5b26fe36acf676c192125de4c55d6e7a
#
_entry.id   5b26fe36acf676c192125de4c55d6e7a
#
_cell.length_a   1.000
_cell.length_b   1.000
_cell.length_c   1.000
_cell.angle_alpha   90.00
_cell.angle_beta   90.00
_cell.angle_gamma   90.00
#
_symmetry.space_group_name_H-M   'P 1'
#
loop_
_entity.id
_entity.type
_entity.pdbx_description
1 polymer ?
#
loop_
_entity_poly.entity_id
_entity_poly.type
_entity_poly.pdbx_seq_one_letter_code
_entity_poly.pdbx_strand_id
1 'polypeptide(L)'
;MIITRTNDRRLRLAAKDWVKNGDRWTITGVGRRGDLIVRHNRSHLITRLPTDYVQASTGLGYATTIHGSQGVTADTMHGLVTGQESRQQLYTMLTRGRAANHLYLQVVGDGDPHTLIRPDTVSPSTPTELLEQILGRDDSPASATTLLRRLSDPAARLHDAVQRYADRLKAAVEQLLGPKIVHTLDGLADQVIPDLTSEPSWPSLRAHLLALAAETGEHPLIHLHEAALEWDLSTAEDRAALLDWSLAEAASINPGPLPWLPGIPSTLHDHHVWGKYLAKRSELVTDLAEQVRDGACHRRELPVWASPGSHPSLALLGEVAVWRAAIDVDPHDRRATGAAQPPAASALWQQNLDRAVAMCSRPVGADAAKTQVAGPHQDRQREDRHRKPPTRTVRRSFPPGPRR
;
A
#
# COMPACT_ATOMS: atom_id res chain seq x y z
N MET A 1 21.01 -33.46 -15.40
CA MET A 1 19.56 -33.50 -15.64
C MET A 1 19.14 -32.24 -16.37
N ILE A 2 18.28 -32.37 -17.39
CA ILE A 2 17.75 -31.23 -18.16
C ILE A 2 16.23 -31.31 -18.21
N ILE A 3 15.62 -30.19 -18.55
CA ILE A 3 14.17 -30.05 -18.83
C ILE A 3 13.99 -29.51 -20.25
N THR A 4 13.02 -30.03 -20.98
CA THR A 4 12.63 -29.51 -22.29
C THR A 4 11.54 -28.46 -22.15
N ARG A 5 11.64 -27.37 -22.97
CA ARG A 5 10.77 -26.19 -22.87
C ARG A 5 9.77 -26.07 -24.02
N THR A 6 9.87 -26.92 -25.03
CA THR A 6 8.97 -26.92 -26.19
C THR A 6 8.57 -28.35 -26.58
N ASN A 7 7.37 -28.46 -27.18
CA ASN A 7 6.91 -29.71 -27.78
C ASN A 7 7.57 -29.92 -29.14
N ASP A 8 8.18 -31.08 -29.41
CA ASP A 8 8.63 -31.43 -30.77
C ASP A 8 8.19 -32.85 -31.13
N ARG A 9 7.17 -32.92 -31.99
CA ARG A 9 6.63 -34.20 -32.47
C ARG A 9 7.57 -34.96 -33.38
N ARG A 10 8.62 -34.35 -33.91
CA ARG A 10 9.65 -34.99 -34.75
C ARG A 10 10.60 -35.82 -33.88
N LEU A 11 10.79 -35.43 -32.63
CA LEU A 11 11.63 -36.13 -31.67
C LEU A 11 10.78 -37.20 -30.95
N ARG A 12 10.64 -38.36 -31.63
CA ARG A 12 9.80 -39.43 -31.12
C ARG A 12 10.50 -40.26 -30.03
N LEU A 13 9.74 -40.62 -29.00
CA LEU A 13 10.11 -41.53 -27.93
C LEU A 13 9.55 -42.95 -28.19
N ALA A 14 8.32 -43.00 -28.69
CA ALA A 14 7.61 -44.20 -29.08
C ALA A 14 6.64 -43.89 -30.22
N ALA A 15 5.88 -44.90 -30.68
CA ALA A 15 4.94 -44.73 -31.80
C ALA A 15 3.92 -43.57 -31.57
N LYS A 16 3.48 -43.39 -30.34
CA LYS A 16 2.48 -42.37 -29.94
C LYS A 16 3.03 -41.35 -28.95
N ASP A 17 4.36 -41.29 -28.75
CA ASP A 17 4.97 -40.41 -27.77
C ASP A 17 6.15 -39.64 -28.37
N TRP A 18 6.35 -38.41 -27.92
CA TRP A 18 7.38 -37.48 -28.41
C TRP A 18 7.86 -36.57 -27.28
N VAL A 19 8.89 -35.77 -27.50
CA VAL A 19 9.44 -34.81 -26.57
C VAL A 19 8.42 -33.69 -26.29
N LYS A 20 8.05 -33.50 -25.01
CA LYS A 20 7.08 -32.51 -24.55
C LYS A 20 7.71 -31.41 -23.72
N ASN A 21 7.05 -30.29 -23.67
CA ASN A 21 7.38 -29.23 -22.72
C ASN A 21 7.20 -29.77 -21.28
N GLY A 22 8.20 -29.52 -20.44
CA GLY A 22 8.20 -29.96 -19.04
C GLY A 22 8.76 -31.36 -18.82
N ASP A 23 9.09 -32.13 -19.88
CA ASP A 23 9.74 -33.42 -19.73
C ASP A 23 11.12 -33.28 -19.12
N ARG A 24 11.44 -34.14 -18.16
CA ARG A 24 12.74 -34.19 -17.48
C ARG A 24 13.56 -35.38 -17.93
N TRP A 25 14.83 -35.13 -18.13
CA TRP A 25 15.76 -36.06 -18.73
C TRP A 25 17.06 -36.19 -17.97
N THR A 26 17.57 -37.41 -17.89
CA THR A 26 18.93 -37.64 -17.46
C THR A 26 19.80 -37.80 -18.68
N ILE A 27 20.86 -37.01 -18.81
CA ILE A 27 21.85 -37.09 -19.91
C ILE A 27 22.64 -38.38 -19.67
N THR A 28 22.64 -39.26 -20.67
CA THR A 28 23.39 -40.52 -20.67
C THR A 28 24.58 -40.47 -21.60
N GLY A 29 24.62 -39.51 -22.53
CA GLY A 29 25.74 -39.29 -23.42
C GLY A 29 25.72 -37.93 -24.12
N VAL A 30 26.88 -37.45 -24.52
CA VAL A 30 27.04 -36.20 -25.26
C VAL A 30 27.74 -36.51 -26.59
N GLY A 31 27.08 -36.16 -27.69
CA GLY A 31 27.63 -36.34 -29.03
C GLY A 31 28.66 -35.28 -29.38
N ARG A 32 29.53 -35.59 -30.39
CA ARG A 32 30.65 -34.68 -30.81
C ARG A 32 30.18 -33.29 -31.28
N ARG A 33 28.93 -33.16 -31.69
CA ARG A 33 28.35 -31.91 -32.21
C ARG A 33 27.50 -31.18 -31.17
N GLY A 34 27.52 -31.63 -29.88
CA GLY A 34 26.71 -31.05 -28.81
C GLY A 34 25.28 -31.59 -28.75
N ASP A 35 24.96 -32.60 -29.53
CA ASP A 35 23.73 -33.36 -29.37
C ASP A 35 23.74 -34.20 -28.09
N LEU A 36 22.57 -34.40 -27.46
CA LEU A 36 22.47 -35.13 -26.21
C LEU A 36 21.72 -36.45 -26.40
N ILE A 37 22.28 -37.54 -25.86
CA ILE A 37 21.53 -38.76 -25.64
C ILE A 37 20.95 -38.70 -24.25
N VAL A 38 19.62 -38.78 -24.18
CA VAL A 38 18.89 -38.54 -22.93
C VAL A 38 17.91 -39.66 -22.65
N ARG A 39 17.75 -39.98 -21.37
CA ARG A 39 16.75 -40.91 -20.85
C ARG A 39 15.65 -40.14 -20.15
N HIS A 40 14.42 -40.34 -20.56
CA HIS A 40 13.26 -39.74 -19.95
C HIS A 40 13.08 -40.26 -18.50
N ASN A 41 12.97 -39.36 -17.53
CA ASN A 41 12.97 -39.73 -16.10
C ASN A 41 11.75 -40.56 -15.69
N ARG A 42 10.61 -40.39 -16.36
CA ARG A 42 9.36 -41.10 -16.03
C ARG A 42 9.16 -42.39 -16.83
N SER A 43 9.37 -42.36 -18.14
CA SER A 43 9.15 -43.53 -19.02
C SER A 43 10.40 -44.35 -19.24
N HIS A 44 11.58 -43.87 -18.83
CA HIS A 44 12.89 -44.49 -19.04
C HIS A 44 13.29 -44.70 -20.52
N LEU A 45 12.49 -44.19 -21.44
CA LEU A 45 12.78 -44.26 -22.87
C LEU A 45 13.97 -43.34 -23.18
N ILE A 46 14.78 -43.78 -24.18
CA ILE A 46 15.97 -43.05 -24.59
C ILE A 46 15.70 -42.37 -25.95
N THR A 47 16.12 -41.16 -26.11
CA THR A 47 16.08 -40.41 -27.37
C THR A 47 17.34 -39.55 -27.54
N ARG A 48 17.55 -39.06 -28.75
CA ARG A 48 18.61 -38.10 -29.07
C ARG A 48 18.02 -36.76 -29.35
N LEU A 49 18.46 -35.76 -28.59
CA LEU A 49 18.10 -34.36 -28.82
C LEU A 49 19.16 -33.70 -29.71
N PRO A 50 18.81 -33.17 -30.89
CA PRO A 50 19.72 -32.45 -31.76
C PRO A 50 20.27 -31.19 -31.11
N THR A 51 21.45 -30.75 -31.54
CA THR A 51 22.15 -29.60 -30.96
C THR A 51 21.35 -28.31 -31.02
N ASP A 52 20.66 -28.05 -32.13
CA ASP A 52 19.79 -26.88 -32.32
C ASP A 52 18.62 -26.89 -31.31
N TYR A 53 18.00 -28.05 -31.13
CA TYR A 53 16.93 -28.21 -30.11
C TYR A 53 17.48 -28.05 -28.70
N VAL A 54 18.66 -28.59 -28.39
CA VAL A 54 19.31 -28.47 -27.10
C VAL A 54 19.56 -27.00 -26.75
N GLN A 55 20.13 -26.23 -27.69
CA GLN A 55 20.43 -24.81 -27.49
C GLN A 55 19.17 -23.96 -27.32
N ALA A 56 18.16 -24.16 -28.15
CA ALA A 56 16.97 -23.33 -28.19
C ALA A 56 15.90 -23.71 -27.15
N SER A 57 15.82 -24.99 -26.78
CA SER A 57 14.62 -25.54 -26.12
C SER A 57 14.91 -26.41 -24.89
N THR A 58 16.12 -26.37 -24.35
CA THR A 58 16.42 -27.06 -23.09
C THR A 58 16.93 -26.12 -22.03
N GLY A 59 16.85 -26.57 -20.79
CA GLY A 59 17.38 -25.87 -19.64
C GLY A 59 17.85 -26.84 -18.57
N LEU A 60 18.51 -26.33 -17.52
CA LEU A 60 18.88 -27.15 -16.37
C LEU A 60 17.63 -27.67 -15.68
N GLY A 61 17.61 -28.96 -15.37
CA GLY A 61 16.46 -29.66 -14.79
C GLY A 61 16.53 -29.88 -13.28
N TYR A 62 17.44 -29.18 -12.60
CA TYR A 62 17.63 -29.28 -11.14
C TYR A 62 16.59 -28.51 -10.34
N ALA A 63 16.00 -27.48 -10.93
CA ALA A 63 14.95 -26.69 -10.34
C ALA A 63 13.74 -26.60 -11.27
N THR A 64 12.61 -26.19 -10.75
CA THR A 64 11.39 -25.96 -11.50
C THR A 64 10.65 -24.76 -10.93
N THR A 65 9.80 -24.13 -11.74
CA THR A 65 8.90 -23.11 -11.26
C THR A 65 7.81 -23.73 -10.39
N ILE A 66 7.17 -22.91 -9.55
CA ILE A 66 6.03 -23.34 -8.70
C ILE A 66 4.92 -23.96 -9.57
N HIS A 67 4.58 -23.34 -10.69
CA HIS A 67 3.59 -23.86 -11.64
C HIS A 67 4.02 -25.19 -12.25
N GLY A 68 5.30 -25.35 -12.58
CA GLY A 68 5.84 -26.62 -13.10
C GLY A 68 5.91 -27.73 -12.07
N SER A 69 5.77 -27.44 -10.80
CA SER A 69 5.72 -28.42 -9.70
C SER A 69 4.31 -28.90 -9.36
N GLN A 70 3.26 -28.34 -9.96
CA GLN A 70 1.89 -28.77 -9.74
C GLN A 70 1.71 -30.24 -10.15
N GLY A 71 1.09 -31.02 -9.27
CA GLY A 71 0.92 -32.47 -9.49
C GLY A 71 2.17 -33.31 -9.27
N VAL A 72 3.31 -32.72 -8.95
CA VAL A 72 4.53 -33.44 -8.58
C VAL A 72 4.55 -33.68 -7.06
N THR A 73 4.93 -34.86 -6.61
CA THR A 73 5.18 -35.17 -5.19
C THR A 73 6.61 -35.68 -5.05
N ALA A 74 7.33 -35.18 -4.06
CA ALA A 74 8.69 -35.55 -3.71
C ALA A 74 8.79 -35.93 -2.23
N ASP A 75 9.88 -36.52 -1.81
CA ASP A 75 10.09 -36.79 -0.38
C ASP A 75 10.36 -35.49 0.38
N THR A 76 11.21 -34.65 -0.18
CA THR A 76 11.51 -33.33 0.35
C THR A 76 11.31 -32.24 -0.71
N MET A 77 10.82 -31.08 -0.31
CA MET A 77 10.70 -29.90 -1.12
C MET A 77 11.63 -28.81 -0.59
N HIS A 78 12.30 -28.12 -1.50
CA HIS A 78 13.13 -26.96 -1.22
C HIS A 78 12.65 -25.80 -2.09
N GLY A 79 12.03 -24.78 -1.49
CA GLY A 79 11.46 -23.63 -2.17
C GLY A 79 12.25 -22.35 -1.87
N LEU A 80 12.66 -21.62 -2.90
CA LEU A 80 13.16 -20.26 -2.77
C LEU A 80 11.98 -19.30 -2.84
N VAL A 81 11.91 -18.37 -1.88
CA VAL A 81 10.83 -17.41 -1.71
C VAL A 81 11.45 -16.01 -1.68
N THR A 82 10.95 -15.15 -2.56
CA THR A 82 11.48 -13.80 -2.80
C THR A 82 10.59 -12.68 -2.24
N GLY A 83 9.40 -13.04 -1.70
CA GLY A 83 8.41 -12.08 -1.24
C GLY A 83 7.40 -11.64 -2.32
N GLN A 84 7.59 -12.10 -3.56
CA GLN A 84 6.67 -11.78 -4.66
C GLN A 84 5.58 -12.85 -4.86
N GLU A 85 5.70 -13.97 -4.18
CA GLU A 85 4.79 -15.09 -4.26
C GLU A 85 3.44 -14.75 -3.63
N SER A 86 2.41 -15.46 -4.08
CA SER A 86 1.08 -15.41 -3.47
C SER A 86 0.88 -16.53 -2.45
N ARG A 87 -0.18 -16.41 -1.64
CA ARG A 87 -0.64 -17.43 -0.72
C ARG A 87 -0.84 -18.79 -1.40
N GLN A 88 -1.40 -18.80 -2.61
CA GLN A 88 -1.64 -20.01 -3.39
C GLN A 88 -0.35 -20.64 -3.90
N GLN A 89 0.63 -19.82 -4.27
CA GLN A 89 1.94 -20.28 -4.68
C GLN A 89 2.72 -20.86 -3.50
N LEU A 90 2.69 -20.21 -2.34
CA LEU A 90 3.27 -20.73 -1.11
C LEU A 90 2.63 -22.07 -0.71
N TYR A 91 1.29 -22.16 -0.73
CA TYR A 91 0.56 -23.42 -0.48
C TYR A 91 0.98 -24.53 -1.45
N THR A 92 1.09 -24.20 -2.75
CA THR A 92 1.53 -25.15 -3.77
C THR A 92 2.92 -25.69 -3.45
N MET A 93 3.87 -24.86 -3.04
CA MET A 93 5.20 -25.32 -2.61
C MET A 93 5.12 -26.23 -1.39
N LEU A 94 4.50 -25.78 -0.31
CA LEU A 94 4.44 -26.47 0.98
C LEU A 94 3.71 -27.83 0.93
N THR A 95 2.98 -28.10 -0.14
CA THR A 95 2.27 -29.38 -0.34
C THR A 95 3.00 -30.35 -1.26
N ARG A 96 4.23 -30.07 -1.68
CA ARG A 96 4.98 -30.95 -2.60
C ARG A 96 5.79 -32.02 -1.88
N GLY A 97 6.33 -31.73 -0.72
CA GLY A 97 7.13 -32.67 0.07
C GLY A 97 6.27 -33.54 0.98
N ARG A 98 6.48 -34.87 0.94
CA ARG A 98 5.79 -35.84 1.82
C ARG A 98 6.41 -35.88 3.22
N ALA A 99 7.73 -35.84 3.28
CA ALA A 99 8.49 -35.98 4.53
C ALA A 99 8.85 -34.62 5.12
N ALA A 100 9.30 -33.65 4.27
CA ALA A 100 9.68 -32.31 4.72
C ALA A 100 9.52 -31.28 3.61
N ASN A 101 9.23 -30.05 4.03
CA ASN A 101 9.17 -28.87 3.16
C ASN A 101 10.06 -27.78 3.75
N HIS A 102 11.06 -27.35 3.00
CA HIS A 102 12.01 -26.31 3.39
C HIS A 102 11.80 -25.06 2.56
N LEU A 103 11.65 -23.92 3.23
CA LEU A 103 11.59 -22.59 2.59
C LEU A 103 12.88 -21.83 2.85
N TYR A 104 13.43 -21.26 1.80
CA TYR A 104 14.56 -20.35 1.85
C TYR A 104 14.06 -18.95 1.46
N LEU A 105 14.03 -18.05 2.43
CA LEU A 105 13.53 -16.70 2.24
C LEU A 105 14.69 -15.77 1.88
N GLN A 106 14.55 -15.05 0.78
CA GLN A 106 15.49 -14.03 0.37
C GLN A 106 15.13 -12.71 1.08
N VAL A 107 15.75 -12.47 2.24
CA VAL A 107 15.51 -11.26 3.06
C VAL A 107 16.39 -10.08 2.66
N VAL A 108 17.48 -10.33 1.93
CA VAL A 108 18.39 -9.31 1.40
C VAL A 108 18.53 -9.55 -0.10
N GLY A 109 18.52 -8.49 -0.89
CA GLY A 109 18.81 -8.58 -2.34
C GLY A 109 20.20 -9.15 -2.60
N ASP A 110 20.38 -9.81 -3.72
CA ASP A 110 21.63 -10.45 -4.13
C ASP A 110 22.75 -9.49 -4.52
N GLY A 111 22.52 -8.17 -4.39
CA GLY A 111 23.49 -7.14 -4.76
C GLY A 111 23.59 -6.92 -6.27
N ASP A 112 22.73 -7.54 -7.08
CA ASP A 112 22.66 -7.28 -8.52
C ASP A 112 22.24 -5.81 -8.75
N PRO A 113 23.08 -4.97 -9.39
CA PRO A 113 22.74 -3.57 -9.66
C PRO A 113 21.55 -3.39 -10.61
N HIS A 114 21.10 -4.46 -11.27
CA HIS A 114 19.89 -4.47 -12.10
C HIS A 114 18.63 -4.87 -11.32
N THR A 115 18.77 -5.40 -10.11
CA THR A 115 17.65 -5.58 -9.19
C THR A 115 17.28 -4.21 -8.66
N LEU A 116 16.12 -3.68 -9.08
CA LEU A 116 15.56 -2.45 -8.52
C LEU A 116 15.31 -2.68 -7.02
N ILE A 117 16.32 -2.36 -6.21
CA ILE A 117 16.16 -2.22 -4.76
C ILE A 117 15.14 -1.10 -4.61
N ARG A 118 13.93 -1.45 -4.20
CA ARG A 118 12.94 -0.42 -3.84
C ARG A 118 13.51 0.30 -2.62
N PRO A 119 13.62 1.64 -2.66
CA PRO A 119 14.15 2.42 -1.53
C PRO A 119 13.30 2.34 -0.26
N ASP A 120 12.15 1.66 -0.32
CA ASP A 120 11.14 1.62 0.75
C ASP A 120 11.50 0.73 1.94
N THR A 121 12.66 0.08 1.92
CA THR A 121 13.11 -0.74 3.04
C THR A 121 14.45 -0.21 3.56
N VAL A 122 14.37 0.73 4.45
CA VAL A 122 15.52 1.14 5.30
C VAL A 122 15.95 0.00 6.23
N SER A 123 15.07 -0.97 6.45
CA SER A 123 15.38 -2.24 7.12
C SER A 123 15.02 -3.39 6.19
N PRO A 124 15.89 -4.40 6.01
CA PRO A 124 15.50 -5.61 5.31
C PRO A 124 14.30 -6.22 6.03
N SER A 125 13.23 -6.56 5.28
CA SER A 125 12.06 -7.23 5.84
C SER A 125 12.47 -8.45 6.63
N THR A 126 11.91 -8.64 7.81
CA THR A 126 12.13 -9.85 8.58
C THR A 126 11.51 -11.06 7.86
N PRO A 127 12.00 -12.29 8.09
CA PRO A 127 11.38 -13.49 7.52
C PRO A 127 9.88 -13.59 7.81
N THR A 128 9.43 -13.13 8.99
CA THR A 128 8.04 -13.13 9.40
C THR A 128 7.21 -12.14 8.58
N GLU A 129 7.68 -10.90 8.46
CA GLU A 129 7.01 -9.87 7.64
C GLU A 129 6.90 -10.32 6.17
N LEU A 130 7.95 -10.94 5.63
CA LEU A 130 7.94 -11.45 4.28
C LEU A 130 6.85 -12.52 4.09
N LEU A 131 6.72 -13.45 5.04
CA LEU A 131 5.68 -14.47 5.03
C LEU A 131 4.28 -13.87 5.21
N GLU A 132 4.11 -12.88 6.08
CA GLU A 132 2.84 -12.17 6.26
C GLU A 132 2.41 -11.47 4.97
N GLN A 133 3.33 -10.80 4.28
CA GLN A 133 3.06 -10.18 2.98
C GLN A 133 2.61 -11.21 1.93
N ILE A 134 3.27 -12.36 1.87
CA ILE A 134 2.92 -13.45 0.95
C ILE A 134 1.53 -14.02 1.29
N LEU A 135 1.25 -14.26 2.58
CA LEU A 135 -0.04 -14.79 3.03
C LEU A 135 -1.19 -13.81 2.80
N GLY A 136 -0.92 -12.51 2.91
CA GLY A 136 -1.88 -11.44 2.59
C GLY A 136 -2.18 -11.32 1.10
N ARG A 137 -1.27 -11.81 0.21
CA ARG A 137 -1.46 -11.71 -1.24
C ARG A 137 -2.31 -12.86 -1.76
N ASP A 138 -3.53 -12.54 -2.17
CA ASP A 138 -4.46 -13.48 -2.81
C ASP A 138 -4.39 -13.38 -4.34
N ASP A 139 -3.91 -14.43 -4.99
CA ASP A 139 -3.74 -14.54 -6.45
C ASP A 139 -4.84 -15.44 -7.05
N SER A 140 -5.95 -15.59 -6.36
CA SER A 140 -7.09 -16.33 -6.88
C SER A 140 -7.55 -15.70 -8.19
N PRO A 141 -7.55 -16.46 -9.29
CA PRO A 141 -7.97 -15.90 -10.59
C PRO A 141 -9.43 -15.50 -10.50
N ALA A 142 -9.68 -14.19 -10.59
CA ALA A 142 -11.04 -13.71 -10.75
C ALA A 142 -11.61 -14.24 -12.08
N SER A 143 -12.85 -14.70 -12.07
CA SER A 143 -13.52 -15.04 -13.33
C SER A 143 -13.57 -13.81 -14.26
N ALA A 144 -13.62 -14.02 -15.56
CA ALA A 144 -13.75 -12.92 -16.52
C ALA A 144 -14.93 -11.99 -16.18
N THR A 145 -16.03 -12.56 -15.70
CA THR A 145 -17.21 -11.80 -15.25
C THR A 145 -16.92 -10.98 -13.99
N THR A 146 -16.18 -11.55 -13.02
CA THR A 146 -15.79 -10.83 -11.80
C THR A 146 -14.82 -9.71 -12.14
N LEU A 147 -13.84 -9.97 -13.03
CA LEU A 147 -12.90 -8.96 -13.49
C LEU A 147 -13.64 -7.83 -14.23
N LEU A 148 -14.56 -8.16 -15.12
CA LEU A 148 -15.38 -7.17 -15.84
C LEU A 148 -16.19 -6.31 -14.87
N ARG A 149 -16.82 -6.90 -13.86
CA ARG A 149 -17.56 -6.16 -12.83
C ARG A 149 -16.64 -5.20 -12.07
N ARG A 150 -15.47 -5.65 -11.62
CA ARG A 150 -14.48 -4.78 -10.94
C ARG A 150 -14.01 -3.64 -11.85
N LEU A 151 -13.73 -3.93 -13.12
CA LEU A 151 -13.30 -2.91 -14.09
C LEU A 151 -14.42 -1.92 -14.46
N SER A 152 -15.69 -2.32 -14.29
CA SER A 152 -16.87 -1.48 -14.57
C SER A 152 -17.38 -0.77 -13.32
N ASP A 153 -16.95 -1.18 -12.12
CA ASP A 153 -17.39 -0.58 -10.85
C ASP A 153 -16.53 0.66 -10.54
N PRO A 154 -17.10 1.88 -10.52
CA PRO A 154 -16.39 3.08 -10.18
C PRO A 154 -15.76 3.02 -8.77
N ALA A 155 -16.41 2.35 -7.79
CA ALA A 155 -15.91 2.24 -6.44
C ALA A 155 -14.62 1.42 -6.36
N ALA A 156 -14.59 0.23 -6.99
CA ALA A 156 -13.39 -0.60 -7.05
C ALA A 156 -12.24 0.09 -7.81
N ARG A 157 -12.58 0.80 -8.90
CA ARG A 157 -11.60 1.59 -9.68
C ARG A 157 -11.05 2.78 -8.92
N LEU A 158 -11.86 3.42 -8.06
CA LEU A 158 -11.44 4.56 -7.25
C LEU A 158 -10.35 4.15 -6.27
N HIS A 159 -10.50 3.03 -5.57
CA HIS A 159 -9.45 2.51 -4.69
C HIS A 159 -8.11 2.37 -5.42
N ASP A 160 -8.11 1.63 -6.53
CA ASP A 160 -6.91 1.43 -7.35
C ASP A 160 -6.31 2.75 -7.86
N ALA A 161 -7.15 3.71 -8.25
CA ALA A 161 -6.70 5.01 -8.75
C ALA A 161 -6.04 5.85 -7.65
N VAL A 162 -6.62 5.86 -6.44
CA VAL A 162 -6.09 6.55 -5.24
C VAL A 162 -4.72 6.00 -4.88
N GLN A 163 -4.58 4.67 -4.75
CA GLN A 163 -3.30 4.04 -4.42
C GLN A 163 -2.22 4.39 -5.45
N ARG A 164 -2.55 4.27 -6.74
CA ARG A 164 -1.61 4.60 -7.83
C ARG A 164 -1.25 6.08 -7.89
N TYR A 165 -2.19 6.97 -7.57
CA TYR A 165 -1.90 8.40 -7.48
C TYR A 165 -0.91 8.69 -6.35
N ALA A 166 -1.17 8.20 -5.15
CA ALA A 166 -0.32 8.41 -3.98
C ALA A 166 1.09 7.83 -4.18
N ASP A 167 1.21 6.59 -4.67
CA ASP A 167 2.50 5.95 -4.95
C ASP A 167 3.33 6.72 -5.98
N ARG A 168 2.68 7.20 -7.05
CA ARG A 168 3.38 7.93 -8.12
C ARG A 168 3.75 9.34 -7.72
N LEU A 169 2.91 10.00 -6.92
CA LEU A 169 3.25 11.30 -6.35
C LEU A 169 4.48 11.18 -5.43
N LYS A 170 4.50 10.19 -4.54
CA LYS A 170 5.66 9.89 -3.69
C LYS A 170 6.93 9.67 -4.53
N ALA A 171 6.86 8.80 -5.54
CA ALA A 171 8.00 8.52 -6.42
C ALA A 171 8.49 9.77 -7.17
N ALA A 172 7.57 10.63 -7.63
CA ALA A 172 7.91 11.87 -8.32
C ALA A 172 8.61 12.87 -7.38
N VAL A 173 8.11 13.01 -6.16
CA VAL A 173 8.69 13.85 -5.11
C VAL A 173 10.10 13.36 -4.75
N GLU A 174 10.28 12.07 -4.51
CA GLU A 174 11.58 11.48 -4.18
C GLU A 174 12.59 11.65 -5.33
N GLN A 175 12.14 11.49 -6.58
CA GLN A 175 13.00 11.72 -7.75
C GLN A 175 13.38 13.21 -7.89
N LEU A 176 12.45 14.13 -7.62
CA LEU A 176 12.70 15.57 -7.68
C LEU A 176 13.74 16.01 -6.66
N LEU A 177 13.59 15.56 -5.41
CA LEU A 177 14.49 15.91 -4.29
C LEU A 177 15.85 15.20 -4.39
N GLY A 178 15.89 14.08 -5.07
CA GLY A 178 17.10 13.30 -5.30
C GLY A 178 17.49 12.37 -4.15
N PRO A 179 18.31 11.35 -4.44
CA PRO A 179 18.59 10.26 -3.52
C PRO A 179 19.33 10.72 -2.24
N LYS A 180 20.15 11.77 -2.32
CA LYS A 180 20.89 12.27 -1.17
C LYS A 180 19.97 12.75 -0.05
N ILE A 181 18.96 13.57 -0.36
CA ILE A 181 18.00 14.09 0.62
C ILE A 181 17.16 12.94 1.17
N VAL A 182 16.65 12.08 0.28
CA VAL A 182 15.77 10.97 0.63
C VAL A 182 16.45 9.96 1.58
N HIS A 183 17.72 9.61 1.31
CA HIS A 183 18.46 8.62 2.13
C HIS A 183 19.01 9.18 3.45
N THR A 184 19.26 10.48 3.53
CA THR A 184 19.81 11.07 4.76
C THR A 184 18.73 11.56 5.71
N LEU A 185 17.51 11.72 5.25
CA LEU A 185 16.41 12.31 6.04
C LEU A 185 16.19 11.60 7.36
N ASP A 186 16.11 10.26 7.34
CA ASP A 186 15.82 9.46 8.55
C ASP A 186 16.90 9.66 9.62
N GLY A 187 18.18 9.52 9.23
CA GLY A 187 19.29 9.72 10.17
C GLY A 187 19.41 11.15 10.69
N LEU A 188 19.04 12.14 9.90
CA LEU A 188 19.04 13.54 10.31
C LEU A 188 17.81 13.88 11.17
N ALA A 189 16.68 13.26 10.92
CA ALA A 189 15.47 13.43 11.74
C ALA A 189 15.69 12.96 13.18
N ASP A 190 16.37 11.82 13.37
CA ASP A 190 16.73 11.31 14.69
C ASP A 190 17.79 12.18 15.42
N GLN A 191 18.56 12.98 14.69
CA GLN A 191 19.42 14.00 15.31
C GLN A 191 18.64 15.21 15.82
N VAL A 192 17.52 15.55 15.16
CA VAL A 192 16.63 16.64 15.59
C VAL A 192 15.75 16.20 16.76
N ILE A 193 15.15 15.02 16.64
CA ILE A 193 14.30 14.43 17.68
C ILE A 193 14.71 12.97 17.82
N PRO A 194 15.38 12.61 18.95
CA PRO A 194 15.85 11.23 19.15
C PRO A 194 14.73 10.19 19.05
N ASP A 195 14.99 9.08 18.34
CA ASP A 195 14.08 7.94 18.13
C ASP A 195 12.77 8.29 17.39
N LEU A 196 12.70 9.41 16.70
CA LEU A 196 11.50 9.82 15.93
C LEU A 196 11.16 8.83 14.81
N THR A 197 12.20 8.28 14.16
CA THR A 197 12.02 7.33 13.05
C THR A 197 11.48 5.97 13.50
N SER A 198 11.53 5.67 14.79
CA SER A 198 10.95 4.46 15.38
C SER A 198 9.46 4.59 15.71
N GLU A 199 8.89 5.78 15.63
CA GLU A 199 7.48 6.03 15.90
C GLU A 199 6.57 5.43 14.82
N PRO A 200 5.41 4.87 15.17
CA PRO A 200 4.49 4.23 14.20
C PRO A 200 4.06 5.13 13.04
N SER A 201 3.91 6.45 13.30
CA SER A 201 3.47 7.42 12.30
C SER A 201 4.61 8.06 11.49
N TRP A 202 5.88 7.66 11.73
CA TRP A 202 7.01 8.19 10.99
C TRP A 202 6.87 8.09 9.47
N PRO A 203 6.40 6.97 8.86
CA PRO A 203 6.25 6.88 7.41
C PRO A 203 5.32 7.94 6.82
N SER A 204 4.29 8.33 7.57
CA SER A 204 3.34 9.38 7.19
C SER A 204 3.98 10.76 7.26
N LEU A 205 4.58 11.08 8.40
CA LEU A 205 5.31 12.33 8.61
C LEU A 205 6.42 12.52 7.57
N ARG A 206 7.19 11.46 7.32
CA ARG A 206 8.28 11.47 6.32
C ARG A 206 7.77 11.83 4.93
N ALA A 207 6.67 11.20 4.49
CA ALA A 207 6.07 11.49 3.19
C ALA A 207 5.60 12.95 3.10
N HIS A 208 5.05 13.48 4.17
CA HIS A 208 4.58 14.85 4.27
C HIS A 208 5.74 15.85 4.20
N LEU A 209 6.80 15.63 4.97
CA LEU A 209 8.01 16.45 4.93
C LEU A 209 8.64 16.52 3.54
N LEU A 210 8.71 15.39 2.84
CA LEU A 210 9.22 15.34 1.47
C LEU A 210 8.29 16.10 0.50
N ALA A 211 6.98 16.00 0.66
CA ALA A 211 6.02 16.74 -0.17
C ALA A 211 6.12 18.26 0.04
N LEU A 212 6.26 18.71 1.29
CA LEU A 212 6.49 20.12 1.62
C LEU A 212 7.81 20.62 1.05
N ALA A 213 8.88 19.85 1.19
CA ALA A 213 10.18 20.19 0.60
C ALA A 213 10.10 20.32 -0.93
N ALA A 214 9.31 19.47 -1.59
CA ALA A 214 9.08 19.56 -3.02
C ALA A 214 8.27 20.82 -3.41
N GLU A 215 7.32 21.23 -2.56
CA GLU A 215 6.51 22.44 -2.79
C GLU A 215 7.32 23.73 -2.58
N THR A 216 8.04 23.81 -1.46
CA THR A 216 8.74 25.03 -1.03
C THR A 216 10.14 25.18 -1.61
N GLY A 217 10.77 24.07 -2.02
CA GLY A 217 12.18 24.00 -2.39
C GLY A 217 13.14 24.04 -1.18
N GLU A 218 12.62 24.01 0.03
CA GLU A 218 13.42 24.00 1.27
C GLU A 218 13.77 22.58 1.68
N HIS A 219 14.81 22.44 2.52
CA HIS A 219 15.19 21.12 3.01
C HIS A 219 14.14 20.58 4.00
N PRO A 220 13.72 19.30 3.93
CA PRO A 220 12.62 18.76 4.76
C PRO A 220 12.84 18.90 6.27
N LEU A 221 14.09 18.97 6.74
CA LEU A 221 14.42 19.21 8.15
C LEU A 221 14.04 20.61 8.65
N ILE A 222 13.92 21.60 7.77
CA ILE A 222 13.48 22.94 8.15
C ILE A 222 12.04 22.84 8.64
N HIS A 223 11.18 22.20 7.87
CA HIS A 223 9.77 21.98 8.23
C HIS A 223 9.63 21.12 9.50
N LEU A 224 10.47 20.09 9.64
CA LEU A 224 10.49 19.28 10.86
C LEU A 224 10.87 20.12 12.09
N HIS A 225 11.90 20.95 11.95
CA HIS A 225 12.37 21.79 13.04
C HIS A 225 11.35 22.86 13.44
N GLU A 226 10.73 23.50 12.46
CA GLU A 226 9.67 24.49 12.68
C GLU A 226 8.48 23.86 13.41
N ALA A 227 7.99 22.71 12.94
CA ALA A 227 6.91 21.97 13.59
C ALA A 227 7.27 21.56 15.03
N ALA A 228 8.52 21.12 15.26
CA ALA A 228 8.97 20.72 16.60
C ALA A 228 9.07 21.89 17.59
N LEU A 229 9.27 23.11 17.10
CA LEU A 229 9.30 24.30 17.95
C LEU A 229 7.91 24.79 18.39
N GLU A 230 6.86 24.42 17.67
CA GLU A 230 5.50 24.86 17.96
C GLU A 230 4.80 24.04 19.05
N TRP A 231 5.24 22.81 19.29
CA TRP A 231 4.54 21.83 20.13
C TRP A 231 5.42 21.27 21.25
N ASP A 232 4.79 21.00 22.39
CA ASP A 232 5.42 20.23 23.46
C ASP A 232 5.28 18.73 23.18
N LEU A 233 6.38 18.13 22.70
CA LEU A 233 6.44 16.72 22.31
C LEU A 233 6.55 15.77 23.49
N SER A 234 6.80 16.28 24.72
CA SER A 234 7.09 15.44 25.90
C SER A 234 5.89 14.62 26.38
N THR A 235 4.68 15.02 26.03
CA THR A 235 3.42 14.39 26.46
C THR A 235 2.76 13.55 25.38
N ALA A 236 3.33 13.49 24.18
CA ALA A 236 2.75 12.76 23.04
C ALA A 236 3.12 11.27 23.11
N GLU A 237 2.13 10.38 22.93
CA GLU A 237 2.36 8.94 22.76
C GLU A 237 3.06 8.60 21.44
N ASP A 238 2.73 9.33 20.38
CA ASP A 238 3.35 9.25 19.05
C ASP A 238 3.68 10.68 18.59
N ARG A 239 4.95 11.06 18.70
CA ARG A 239 5.44 12.41 18.36
C ARG A 239 5.36 12.65 16.85
N ALA A 240 5.60 11.59 16.05
CA ALA A 240 5.49 11.68 14.61
C ALA A 240 4.04 11.97 14.19
N ALA A 241 3.04 11.36 14.85
CA ALA A 241 1.63 11.66 14.58
C ALA A 241 1.25 13.10 14.90
N LEU A 242 1.75 13.65 16.02
CA LEU A 242 1.50 15.04 16.41
C LEU A 242 2.10 16.01 15.41
N LEU A 243 3.34 15.76 14.97
CA LEU A 243 4.02 16.59 13.98
C LEU A 243 3.38 16.48 12.59
N ASP A 244 2.98 15.28 12.17
CA ASP A 244 2.24 15.06 10.91
C ASP A 244 0.92 15.83 10.91
N TRP A 245 0.21 15.83 12.04
CA TRP A 245 -1.03 16.59 12.20
C TRP A 245 -0.79 18.11 12.10
N SER A 246 0.25 18.63 12.74
CA SER A 246 0.57 20.07 12.70
C SER A 246 0.93 20.54 11.29
N LEU A 247 1.68 19.73 10.55
CA LEU A 247 2.03 20.01 9.17
C LEU A 247 0.80 19.90 8.25
N ALA A 248 -0.12 18.99 8.49
CA ALA A 248 -1.35 18.83 7.72
C ALA A 248 -2.27 20.05 7.85
N GLU A 249 -2.32 20.69 9.00
CA GLU A 249 -3.07 21.93 9.21
C GLU A 249 -2.44 23.09 8.43
N ALA A 250 -1.11 23.15 8.37
CA ALA A 250 -0.37 24.14 7.60
C ALA A 250 -0.41 23.90 6.08
N ALA A 251 -0.47 22.64 5.64
CA ALA A 251 -0.36 22.22 4.24
C ALA A 251 -1.67 22.34 3.43
N SER A 252 -2.72 22.97 3.95
CA SER A 252 -3.96 23.27 3.19
C SER A 252 -3.77 24.10 1.92
N ILE A 253 -2.53 24.35 1.51
CA ILE A 253 -2.15 25.25 0.44
C ILE A 253 -2.32 24.62 -0.95
N ASN A 254 -2.27 23.30 -1.06
CA ASN A 254 -2.40 22.61 -2.35
C ASN A 254 -3.39 21.42 -2.26
N PRO A 255 -4.69 21.67 -2.58
CA PRO A 255 -5.71 20.63 -2.49
C PRO A 255 -5.45 19.52 -3.53
N GLY A 256 -5.46 18.26 -3.07
CA GLY A 256 -5.41 17.09 -3.93
C GLY A 256 -6.76 16.75 -4.58
N PRO A 257 -6.81 15.64 -5.33
CA PRO A 257 -8.05 15.20 -5.99
C PRO A 257 -9.14 14.76 -5.01
N LEU A 258 -8.77 14.45 -3.77
CA LEU A 258 -9.68 14.20 -2.64
C LEU A 258 -9.20 14.98 -1.42
N PRO A 259 -10.08 15.37 -0.49
CA PRO A 259 -9.73 16.27 0.63
C PRO A 259 -8.60 15.79 1.54
N TRP A 260 -8.36 14.49 1.59
CA TRP A 260 -7.31 13.86 2.40
C TRP A 260 -6.07 13.43 1.61
N LEU A 261 -6.08 13.64 0.29
CA LEU A 261 -4.92 13.36 -0.55
C LEU A 261 -4.11 14.65 -0.78
N PRO A 262 -2.78 14.55 -0.77
CA PRO A 262 -1.94 15.70 -1.09
C PRO A 262 -2.11 16.09 -2.57
N GLY A 263 -2.03 17.37 -2.85
CA GLY A 263 -1.97 17.91 -4.21
C GLY A 263 -0.61 17.65 -4.87
N ILE A 264 -0.54 17.97 -6.16
CA ILE A 264 0.71 17.88 -6.92
C ILE A 264 1.52 19.12 -6.57
N PRO A 265 2.76 19.00 -6.04
CA PRO A 265 3.61 20.16 -5.80
C PRO A 265 3.78 21.02 -7.05
N SER A 266 3.79 22.35 -6.88
CA SER A 266 3.90 23.31 -7.97
C SER A 266 5.15 23.08 -8.84
N THR A 267 6.24 22.68 -8.22
CA THR A 267 7.51 22.30 -8.87
C THR A 267 7.39 21.10 -9.81
N LEU A 268 6.39 20.24 -9.62
CA LEU A 268 6.13 19.09 -10.47
C LEU A 268 5.15 19.36 -11.61
N HIS A 269 4.42 20.49 -11.60
CA HIS A 269 3.42 20.78 -12.64
C HIS A 269 4.02 20.85 -14.04
N ASP A 270 5.14 21.53 -14.19
CA ASP A 270 5.83 21.71 -15.47
C ASP A 270 6.92 20.65 -15.72
N HIS A 271 7.05 19.66 -14.83
CA HIS A 271 8.05 18.62 -14.99
C HIS A 271 7.73 17.75 -16.21
N HIS A 272 8.70 17.63 -17.14
CA HIS A 272 8.52 17.01 -18.46
C HIS A 272 7.99 15.57 -18.45
N VAL A 273 8.31 14.78 -17.41
CA VAL A 273 7.84 13.39 -17.23
C VAL A 273 6.60 13.36 -16.33
N TRP A 274 6.67 14.00 -15.15
CA TRP A 274 5.69 13.81 -14.09
C TRP A 274 4.47 14.70 -14.22
N GLY A 275 4.59 15.92 -14.70
CA GLY A 275 3.51 16.90 -14.67
C GLY A 275 2.23 16.40 -15.34
N LYS A 276 2.31 16.11 -16.64
CA LYS A 276 1.14 15.57 -17.39
C LYS A 276 0.64 14.24 -16.88
N TYR A 277 1.56 13.39 -16.37
CA TYR A 277 1.18 12.07 -15.87
C TYR A 277 0.39 12.17 -14.58
N LEU A 278 0.88 12.96 -13.61
CA LEU A 278 0.22 13.17 -12.31
C LEU A 278 -1.10 13.92 -12.47
N ALA A 279 -1.16 14.94 -13.36
CA ALA A 279 -2.40 15.65 -13.67
C ALA A 279 -3.50 14.69 -14.17
N LYS A 280 -3.19 13.81 -15.13
CA LYS A 280 -4.15 12.80 -15.59
C LYS A 280 -4.57 11.81 -14.52
N ARG A 281 -3.67 11.47 -13.58
CA ARG A 281 -4.02 10.59 -12.45
C ARG A 281 -4.93 11.30 -11.46
N SER A 282 -4.66 12.56 -11.17
CA SER A 282 -5.52 13.41 -10.33
C SER A 282 -6.91 13.55 -10.93
N GLU A 283 -7.02 13.87 -12.22
CA GLU A 283 -8.27 13.94 -12.97
C GLU A 283 -9.07 12.62 -12.88
N LEU A 284 -8.41 11.48 -13.11
CA LEU A 284 -9.06 10.17 -13.01
C LEU A 284 -9.63 9.89 -11.61
N VAL A 285 -8.91 10.27 -10.54
CA VAL A 285 -9.41 10.12 -9.17
C VAL A 285 -10.64 10.99 -8.95
N THR A 286 -10.62 12.24 -9.40
CA THR A 286 -11.75 13.16 -9.32
C THR A 286 -12.97 12.64 -10.05
N ASP A 287 -12.82 12.22 -11.31
CA ASP A 287 -13.89 11.69 -12.14
C ASP A 287 -14.54 10.44 -11.53
N LEU A 288 -13.72 9.52 -11.00
CA LEU A 288 -14.22 8.33 -10.34
C LEU A 288 -14.92 8.64 -9.02
N ALA A 289 -14.43 9.60 -8.26
CA ALA A 289 -15.09 10.08 -7.05
C ALA A 289 -16.44 10.69 -7.32
N GLU A 290 -16.59 11.47 -8.41
CA GLU A 290 -17.87 12.00 -8.85
C GLU A 290 -18.85 10.89 -9.24
N GLN A 291 -18.41 9.90 -10.00
CA GLN A 291 -19.24 8.75 -10.36
C GLN A 291 -19.72 7.97 -9.13
N VAL A 292 -18.84 7.76 -8.14
CA VAL A 292 -19.21 7.09 -6.88
C VAL A 292 -20.20 7.92 -6.07
N ARG A 293 -19.99 9.24 -6.00
CA ARG A 293 -20.88 10.19 -5.31
C ARG A 293 -22.29 10.18 -5.92
N ASP A 294 -22.36 10.30 -7.24
CA ASP A 294 -23.61 10.27 -7.99
C ASP A 294 -24.33 8.94 -7.81
N GLY A 295 -23.61 7.83 -7.92
CA GLY A 295 -24.16 6.49 -7.70
C GLY A 295 -24.74 6.32 -6.29
N ALA A 296 -24.11 6.90 -5.27
CA ALA A 296 -24.62 6.86 -3.89
C ALA A 296 -25.90 7.68 -3.71
N CYS A 297 -25.98 8.85 -4.35
CA CYS A 297 -27.16 9.72 -4.29
C CYS A 297 -28.39 9.11 -4.98
N HIS A 298 -28.21 8.23 -5.95
CA HIS A 298 -29.31 7.57 -6.69
C HIS A 298 -29.77 6.26 -6.06
N ARG A 299 -29.11 5.75 -5.02
CA ARG A 299 -29.52 4.53 -4.32
C ARG A 299 -30.80 4.77 -3.53
N ARG A 300 -31.76 3.82 -3.66
CA ARG A 300 -33.03 3.86 -2.91
C ARG A 300 -32.91 3.32 -1.50
N GLU A 301 -31.93 2.47 -1.24
CA GLU A 301 -31.72 1.82 0.05
C GLU A 301 -30.68 2.57 0.86
N LEU A 302 -30.98 2.70 2.17
CA LEU A 302 -30.00 3.26 3.09
C LEU A 302 -28.79 2.32 3.22
N PRO A 303 -27.57 2.86 3.31
CA PRO A 303 -26.38 2.04 3.50
C PRO A 303 -26.38 1.37 4.88
N VAL A 304 -25.64 0.25 5.01
CA VAL A 304 -25.58 -0.59 6.22
C VAL A 304 -25.12 0.15 7.49
N TRP A 305 -24.39 1.25 7.30
CA TRP A 305 -23.92 2.10 8.41
C TRP A 305 -24.95 3.12 8.90
N ALA A 306 -25.99 3.40 8.13
CA ALA A 306 -27.02 4.34 8.52
C ALA A 306 -27.97 3.69 9.53
N SER A 307 -28.18 4.37 10.65
CA SER A 307 -29.12 3.90 11.67
C SER A 307 -30.57 3.93 11.16
N PRO A 308 -31.41 2.96 11.57
CA PRO A 308 -32.84 3.03 11.25
C PRO A 308 -33.46 4.35 11.73
N GLY A 309 -34.13 5.07 10.82
CA GLY A 309 -34.74 6.37 11.12
C GLY A 309 -33.79 7.58 11.05
N SER A 310 -32.50 7.38 10.70
CA SER A 310 -31.64 8.50 10.34
C SER A 310 -31.94 8.98 8.92
N HIS A 311 -31.77 10.27 8.67
CA HIS A 311 -31.98 10.90 7.36
C HIS A 311 -30.69 11.64 6.95
N PRO A 312 -29.60 10.92 6.58
CA PRO A 312 -28.39 11.57 6.11
C PRO A 312 -28.68 12.35 4.81
N SER A 313 -28.09 13.53 4.67
CA SER A 313 -28.21 14.30 3.44
C SER A 313 -27.56 13.56 2.27
N LEU A 314 -28.02 13.83 1.05
CA LEU A 314 -27.42 13.26 -0.16
C LEU A 314 -25.93 13.58 -0.26
N ALA A 315 -25.54 14.80 0.14
CA ALA A 315 -24.13 15.19 0.19
C ALA A 315 -23.32 14.29 1.13
N LEU A 316 -23.80 14.03 2.35
CA LEU A 316 -23.13 13.15 3.31
C LEU A 316 -23.08 11.70 2.81
N LEU A 317 -24.15 11.19 2.20
CA LEU A 317 -24.17 9.86 1.57
C LEU A 317 -23.09 9.73 0.49
N GLY A 318 -22.95 10.76 -0.34
CA GLY A 318 -21.93 10.83 -1.38
C GLY A 318 -20.51 10.85 -0.83
N GLU A 319 -20.24 11.72 0.16
CA GLU A 319 -18.90 11.82 0.77
C GLU A 319 -18.48 10.54 1.50
N VAL A 320 -19.39 9.93 2.26
CA VAL A 320 -19.10 8.64 2.93
C VAL A 320 -18.90 7.53 1.89
N ALA A 321 -19.65 7.52 0.79
CA ALA A 321 -19.47 6.52 -0.27
C ALA A 321 -18.10 6.67 -0.96
N VAL A 322 -17.67 7.89 -1.26
CA VAL A 322 -16.34 8.18 -1.85
C VAL A 322 -15.24 7.75 -0.89
N TRP A 323 -15.35 8.11 0.40
CA TRP A 323 -14.39 7.67 1.41
C TRP A 323 -14.28 6.15 1.48
N ARG A 324 -15.42 5.45 1.65
CA ARG A 324 -15.44 3.98 1.75
C ARG A 324 -14.84 3.31 0.51
N ALA A 325 -15.15 3.83 -0.68
CA ALA A 325 -14.60 3.33 -1.93
C ALA A 325 -13.09 3.57 -2.03
N ALA A 326 -12.60 4.76 -1.64
CA ALA A 326 -11.20 5.13 -1.76
C ALA A 326 -10.27 4.28 -0.87
N ILE A 327 -10.72 3.92 0.36
CA ILE A 327 -9.93 3.13 1.32
C ILE A 327 -10.35 1.65 1.41
N ASP A 328 -11.19 1.18 0.50
CA ASP A 328 -11.66 -0.21 0.40
C ASP A 328 -12.34 -0.73 1.69
N VAL A 329 -13.26 0.05 2.25
CA VAL A 329 -14.04 -0.39 3.42
C VAL A 329 -14.97 -1.53 3.02
N ASP A 330 -14.93 -2.64 3.79
CA ASP A 330 -15.82 -3.78 3.58
C ASP A 330 -17.29 -3.30 3.46
N PRO A 331 -18.04 -3.71 2.42
CA PRO A 331 -19.46 -3.35 2.25
C PRO A 331 -20.34 -3.69 3.46
N HIS A 332 -19.97 -4.71 4.24
CA HIS A 332 -20.71 -5.14 5.43
C HIS A 332 -20.28 -4.44 6.72
N ASP A 333 -19.22 -3.64 6.70
CA ASP A 333 -18.79 -2.86 7.88
C ASP A 333 -19.85 -1.80 8.22
N ARG A 334 -20.40 -1.91 9.43
CA ARG A 334 -21.44 -1.01 9.94
C ARG A 334 -20.89 0.34 10.40
N ARG A 335 -19.59 0.49 10.53
CA ARG A 335 -18.98 1.80 10.80
C ARG A 335 -19.08 2.64 9.52
N ALA A 336 -19.49 3.88 9.64
CA ALA A 336 -19.66 4.74 8.48
C ALA A 336 -18.36 4.89 7.68
N THR A 337 -17.24 5.06 8.36
CA THR A 337 -15.92 5.33 7.78
C THR A 337 -14.95 4.16 7.90
N GLY A 338 -15.36 3.03 8.48
CA GLY A 338 -14.50 1.84 8.63
C GLY A 338 -13.50 1.95 9.78
N ALA A 339 -12.33 1.33 9.64
CA ALA A 339 -11.26 1.38 10.65
C ALA A 339 -10.55 2.74 10.65
N ALA A 340 -9.95 3.09 11.79
CA ALA A 340 -9.15 4.31 11.91
C ALA A 340 -7.97 4.32 10.93
N GLN A 341 -7.73 5.45 10.29
CA GLN A 341 -6.65 5.64 9.34
C GLN A 341 -5.45 6.30 10.01
N PRO A 342 -4.22 5.76 9.83
CA PRO A 342 -3.03 6.31 10.47
C PRO A 342 -2.59 7.70 9.98
N PRO A 343 -2.66 8.03 8.66
CA PRO A 343 -2.20 9.33 8.18
C PRO A 343 -3.04 10.49 8.71
N ALA A 344 -2.41 11.56 9.16
CA ALA A 344 -3.07 12.69 9.83
C ALA A 344 -4.21 13.31 9.01
N ALA A 345 -3.99 13.60 7.73
CA ALA A 345 -5.00 14.16 6.84
C ALA A 345 -6.22 13.22 6.68
N SER A 346 -5.97 11.91 6.52
CA SER A 346 -7.03 10.89 6.44
C SER A 346 -7.78 10.77 7.76
N ALA A 347 -7.08 10.75 8.90
CA ALA A 347 -7.69 10.69 10.23
C ALA A 347 -8.58 11.91 10.52
N LEU A 348 -8.12 13.11 10.18
CA LEU A 348 -8.88 14.34 10.34
C LEU A 348 -10.17 14.33 9.49
N TRP A 349 -10.06 13.94 8.23
CA TRP A 349 -11.23 13.81 7.35
C TRP A 349 -12.21 12.76 7.85
N GLN A 350 -11.71 11.59 8.28
CA GLN A 350 -12.49 10.52 8.87
C GLN A 350 -13.27 11.00 10.08
N GLN A 351 -12.62 11.71 11.03
CA GLN A 351 -13.29 12.29 12.21
C GLN A 351 -14.38 13.28 11.83
N ASN A 352 -14.17 14.09 10.79
CA ASN A 352 -15.18 15.03 10.31
C ASN A 352 -16.41 14.31 9.75
N LEU A 353 -16.20 13.25 8.96
CA LEU A 353 -17.28 12.41 8.45
C LEU A 353 -18.04 11.71 9.58
N ASP A 354 -17.33 11.09 10.53
CA ASP A 354 -17.95 10.41 11.68
C ASP A 354 -18.78 11.38 12.53
N ARG A 355 -18.28 12.60 12.74
CA ARG A 355 -19.01 13.65 13.45
C ARG A 355 -20.29 14.06 12.69
N ALA A 356 -20.20 14.21 11.36
CA ALA A 356 -21.36 14.52 10.53
C ALA A 356 -22.43 13.41 10.56
N VAL A 357 -22.00 12.14 10.51
CA VAL A 357 -22.87 10.97 10.63
C VAL A 357 -23.54 10.91 12.01
N ALA A 358 -22.80 11.16 13.09
CA ALA A 358 -23.32 11.17 14.44
C ALA A 358 -24.37 12.27 14.65
N MET A 359 -24.21 13.44 14.02
CA MET A 359 -25.20 14.52 14.05
C MET A 359 -26.50 14.12 13.36
N CYS A 360 -26.46 13.38 12.26
CA CYS A 360 -27.65 12.90 11.56
C CYS A 360 -28.38 11.76 12.30
N SER A 361 -27.72 11.09 13.22
CA SER A 361 -28.28 9.96 13.98
C SER A 361 -28.99 10.40 15.28
N ARG A 362 -28.93 11.69 15.63
CA ARG A 362 -29.66 12.21 16.81
C ARG A 362 -31.16 12.31 16.48
N PRO A 363 -32.06 11.76 17.32
CA PRO A 363 -33.48 11.92 17.09
C PRO A 363 -33.85 13.40 17.17
N VAL A 364 -34.60 13.87 16.18
CA VAL A 364 -35.19 15.20 16.16
C VAL A 364 -36.15 15.29 17.35
N GLY A 365 -35.74 15.88 18.46
CA GLY A 365 -36.55 16.00 19.65
C GLY A 365 -35.80 16.06 20.98
N ALA A 366 -34.49 15.81 21.01
CA ALA A 366 -33.76 15.82 22.27
C ALA A 366 -33.51 17.24 22.86
N ASP A 367 -33.58 18.29 22.02
CA ASP A 367 -33.35 19.67 22.49
C ASP A 367 -34.64 20.43 22.87
N ALA A 368 -35.82 19.92 22.50
CA ALA A 368 -37.09 20.54 22.89
C ALA A 368 -37.53 20.22 24.34
N ALA A 369 -36.93 19.20 24.96
CA ALA A 369 -37.27 18.79 26.33
C ALA A 369 -36.47 19.51 27.44
N LYS A 370 -35.45 20.30 27.06
CA LYS A 370 -34.62 21.05 28.02
C LYS A 370 -35.02 22.49 28.25
N THR A 371 -36.05 23.00 27.55
CA THR A 371 -36.49 24.40 27.65
C THR A 371 -37.78 24.59 28.46
N GLN A 372 -38.39 23.54 29.00
CA GLN A 372 -39.49 23.69 29.92
C GLN A 372 -39.15 23.09 31.27
N VAL A 373 -39.13 23.94 32.25
CA VAL A 373 -38.96 23.79 33.72
C VAL A 373 -37.60 24.29 34.20
N ALA A 374 -37.51 25.57 34.43
CA ALA A 374 -36.74 26.14 35.53
C ALA A 374 -37.40 27.47 35.96
N GLY A 375 -38.27 27.39 36.94
CA GLY A 375 -38.58 28.51 37.81
C GLY A 375 -37.41 28.80 38.75
N PRO A 376 -37.35 29.99 39.38
CA PRO A 376 -36.15 30.48 40.03
C PRO A 376 -35.96 29.94 41.45
N HIS A 377 -34.87 29.25 41.74
CA HIS A 377 -34.34 29.11 43.09
C HIS A 377 -32.81 28.92 43.13
N GLN A 378 -32.19 29.99 43.64
CA GLN A 378 -31.04 30.07 44.57
C GLN A 378 -29.79 29.15 44.38
N ASP A 379 -28.69 29.87 44.14
CA ASP A 379 -27.33 29.70 44.70
C ASP A 379 -26.94 28.36 45.34
N ARG A 380 -25.94 27.73 44.72
CA ARG A 380 -24.75 27.21 45.43
C ARG A 380 -23.65 26.81 44.44
N GLN A 381 -22.52 27.45 44.65
CA GLN A 381 -21.20 27.19 44.05
C GLN A 381 -20.86 25.69 44.07
N ARG A 382 -20.49 25.14 42.93
CA ARG A 382 -19.53 24.01 42.82
C ARG A 382 -18.74 24.12 41.54
N GLU A 383 -17.43 24.11 41.74
CA GLU A 383 -16.36 24.19 40.76
C GLU A 383 -16.50 23.17 39.64
N ASP A 384 -16.55 23.68 38.42
CA ASP A 384 -16.47 22.91 37.18
C ASP A 384 -15.00 22.84 36.72
N ARG A 385 -14.46 21.64 36.79
CA ARG A 385 -13.13 21.36 36.20
C ARG A 385 -13.30 21.16 34.69
N HIS A 386 -13.17 22.23 33.94
CA HIS A 386 -13.00 22.17 32.50
C HIS A 386 -11.59 21.66 32.17
N ARG A 387 -11.51 20.53 31.46
CA ARG A 387 -10.33 20.15 30.69
C ARG A 387 -10.20 21.14 29.52
N LYS A 388 -9.26 22.04 29.63
CA LYS A 388 -8.81 22.89 28.52
C LYS A 388 -7.98 22.05 27.53
N PRO A 389 -8.07 22.32 26.23
CA PRO A 389 -7.09 21.88 25.27
C PRO A 389 -5.72 22.52 25.58
N PRO A 390 -4.60 21.90 25.17
CA PRO A 390 -3.27 22.41 25.48
C PRO A 390 -3.08 23.81 24.91
N THR A 391 -2.68 24.71 25.78
CA THR A 391 -2.50 26.14 25.47
C THR A 391 -1.19 26.35 24.70
N ARG A 392 -1.28 26.98 23.54
CA ARG A 392 -0.17 27.51 22.75
C ARG A 392 0.65 28.49 23.58
N THR A 393 1.86 28.13 23.98
CA THR A 393 2.76 29.00 24.74
C THR A 393 3.65 29.76 23.77
N VAL A 394 3.25 30.98 23.41
CA VAL A 394 4.10 31.90 22.64
C VAL A 394 5.15 32.48 23.58
N ARG A 395 6.37 31.97 23.59
CA ARG A 395 7.53 32.66 24.15
C ARG A 395 8.11 33.63 23.13
N ARG A 396 7.67 34.90 23.22
CA ARG A 396 8.43 36.02 22.67
C ARG A 396 9.47 36.41 23.70
N SER A 397 10.74 36.17 23.42
CA SER A 397 11.85 36.85 24.05
C SER A 397 12.89 37.19 22.98
N PHE A 398 12.98 38.46 22.67
CA PHE A 398 14.09 39.02 21.89
C PHE A 398 15.34 39.12 22.75
N PRO A 399 16.52 38.73 22.28
CA PRO A 399 17.76 39.11 22.92
C PRO A 399 18.15 40.54 22.54
N PRO A 400 18.77 41.32 23.45
CA PRO A 400 19.25 42.66 23.13
C PRO A 400 20.50 42.61 22.24
N GLY A 401 20.55 43.47 21.24
CA GLY A 401 21.66 43.61 20.32
C GLY A 401 22.95 44.07 21.04
N PRO A 402 24.13 43.77 20.46
CA PRO A 402 25.41 44.20 21.00
C PRO A 402 25.62 45.69 20.73
N ARG A 403 25.97 46.42 21.78
CA ARG A 403 26.59 47.72 21.69
C ARG A 403 28.09 47.55 21.44
N ARG A 404 28.55 48.25 20.38
CA ARG A 404 29.90 48.55 19.91
C ARG A 404 30.66 47.45 19.24
#